data_35974fabdaf790f39acb055b6745a77c
#
_entry.id   35974fabdaf790f39acb055b6745a77c
#
_cell.length_a   1.000
_cell.length_b   1.000
_cell.length_c   1.000
_cell.angle_alpha   90.00
_cell.angle_beta   90.00
_cell.angle_gamma   90.00
#
_symmetry.space_group_name_H-M   'P 1'
#
loop_
_entity.id
_entity.type
_entity.pdbx_description
1 polymer ?
#
loop_
_entity_poly.entity_id
_entity_poly.type
_entity_poly.pdbx_seq_one_letter_code
_entity_poly.pdbx_strand_id
1 'polypeptide(L)'
;MNELLQRAIDGMSSPDSEARTVSATEIYKTGRALADHAAYPWWGDEELAALLNGHDPKMTIGLAVTPGRFKEIHEASGLPRLSEVPPDQDALEFELHFPGGLSMDVLTSKDPAGSGSIAKFLQKFGEGIQQIEYLCKDVDRATRILKTRFNLPAIYPNTRPGADGTRINFFLVSAPDAAKVLIELYEAAPRLD
;
A
#
# COMPACT_ATOMS: atom_id res chain seq x y z
N MET A 1 15.95 -2.82 9.77
CA MET A 1 15.46 -3.05 8.38
C MET A 1 16.10 -4.33 7.86
N ASN A 2 15.38 -5.19 7.16
CA ASN A 2 15.92 -6.41 6.58
C ASN A 2 16.81 -6.04 5.38
N GLU A 3 18.08 -6.48 5.37
CA GLU A 3 19.05 -6.18 4.29
C GLU A 3 18.56 -6.60 2.91
N LEU A 4 17.76 -7.68 2.83
CA LEU A 4 17.18 -8.15 1.57
C LEU A 4 16.15 -7.15 1.03
N LEU A 5 15.29 -6.62 1.90
CA LEU A 5 14.31 -5.60 1.50
C LEU A 5 15.01 -4.32 1.03
N GLN A 6 16.07 -3.88 1.73
CA GLN A 6 16.81 -2.68 1.32
C GLN A 6 17.46 -2.86 -0.05
N ARG A 7 18.10 -4.01 -0.32
CA ARG A 7 18.67 -4.31 -1.65
C ARG A 7 17.59 -4.34 -2.75
N ALA A 8 16.41 -4.87 -2.43
CA ALA A 8 15.30 -4.85 -3.38
C ALA A 8 14.82 -3.42 -3.66
N ILE A 9 14.72 -2.56 -2.63
CA ILE A 9 14.38 -1.13 -2.81
C ILE A 9 15.44 -0.42 -3.67
N ASP A 10 16.73 -0.66 -3.43
CA ASP A 10 17.81 -0.09 -4.23
C ASP A 10 17.73 -0.53 -5.70
N GLY A 11 17.37 -1.79 -5.95
CA GLY A 11 17.20 -2.33 -7.29
C GLY A 11 16.02 -1.75 -8.08
N MET A 12 15.06 -1.11 -7.43
CA MET A 12 13.94 -0.44 -8.11
C MET A 12 14.37 0.75 -8.96
N SER A 13 15.51 1.37 -8.66
CA SER A 13 16.11 2.46 -9.47
C SER A 13 16.99 1.96 -10.61
N SER A 14 17.10 0.65 -10.84
CA SER A 14 17.94 0.10 -11.92
C SER A 14 17.43 0.55 -13.29
N PRO A 15 18.32 0.92 -14.24
CA PRO A 15 17.93 1.15 -15.63
C PRO A 15 17.47 -0.14 -16.34
N ASP A 16 17.88 -1.30 -15.85
CA ASP A 16 17.46 -2.60 -16.36
C ASP A 16 16.08 -3.00 -15.84
N SER A 17 15.14 -3.21 -16.76
CA SER A 17 13.76 -3.59 -16.44
C SER A 17 13.63 -4.98 -15.81
N GLU A 18 14.52 -5.91 -16.15
CA GLU A 18 14.53 -7.24 -15.54
C GLU A 18 14.97 -7.17 -14.08
N ALA A 19 16.02 -6.39 -13.79
CA ALA A 19 16.49 -6.15 -12.43
C ALA A 19 15.39 -5.48 -11.58
N ARG A 20 14.64 -4.50 -12.13
CA ARG A 20 13.49 -3.91 -11.43
C ARG A 20 12.39 -4.94 -11.17
N THR A 21 12.09 -5.82 -12.12
CA THR A 21 11.09 -6.88 -11.95
C THR A 21 11.47 -7.86 -10.84
N VAL A 22 12.73 -8.26 -10.76
CA VAL A 22 13.25 -9.09 -9.65
C VAL A 22 13.09 -8.38 -8.32
N SER A 23 13.47 -7.11 -8.25
CA SER A 23 13.35 -6.28 -7.05
C SER A 23 11.89 -6.11 -6.60
N ALA A 24 10.99 -5.79 -7.52
CA ALA A 24 9.56 -5.69 -7.25
C ALA A 24 8.98 -7.01 -6.74
N THR A 25 9.41 -8.14 -7.31
CA THR A 25 8.99 -9.47 -6.87
C THR A 25 9.37 -9.74 -5.41
N GLU A 26 10.58 -9.38 -4.99
CA GLU A 26 11.02 -9.58 -3.60
C GLU A 26 10.29 -8.64 -2.61
N ILE A 27 10.05 -7.38 -3.00
CA ILE A 27 9.25 -6.45 -2.22
C ILE A 27 7.82 -6.97 -2.08
N TYR A 28 7.21 -7.42 -3.18
CA TYR A 28 5.85 -7.96 -3.18
C TYR A 28 5.71 -9.20 -2.32
N LYS A 29 6.64 -10.16 -2.40
CA LYS A 29 6.67 -11.35 -1.52
C LYS A 29 6.74 -10.97 -0.05
N THR A 30 7.58 -9.98 0.28
CA THR A 30 7.71 -9.50 1.66
C THR A 30 6.41 -8.86 2.14
N GLY A 31 5.80 -7.99 1.33
CA GLY A 31 4.51 -7.38 1.63
C GLY A 31 3.38 -8.39 1.75
N ARG A 32 3.34 -9.38 0.84
CA ARG A 32 2.37 -10.48 0.89
C ARG A 32 2.47 -11.28 2.19
N ALA A 33 3.68 -11.62 2.63
CA ALA A 33 3.88 -12.32 3.88
C ALA A 33 3.39 -11.51 5.10
N LEU A 34 3.62 -10.18 5.10
CA LEU A 34 3.09 -9.29 6.14
C LEU A 34 1.55 -9.25 6.12
N ALA A 35 0.98 -9.14 4.93
CA ALA A 35 -0.46 -9.11 4.72
C ALA A 35 -1.15 -10.41 5.15
N ASP A 36 -0.60 -11.55 4.73
CA ASP A 36 -1.12 -12.88 5.08
C ASP A 36 -1.13 -13.09 6.59
N HIS A 37 -0.11 -12.62 7.31
CA HIS A 37 -0.07 -12.68 8.78
C HIS A 37 -1.11 -11.75 9.41
N ALA A 38 -1.23 -10.53 8.93
CA ALA A 38 -2.10 -9.52 9.52
C ALA A 38 -3.59 -9.79 9.24
N ALA A 39 -3.92 -10.17 8.00
CA ALA A 39 -5.29 -10.37 7.55
C ALA A 39 -5.77 -11.83 7.66
N TYR A 40 -4.94 -12.75 8.14
CA TYR A 40 -5.30 -14.17 8.24
C TYR A 40 -6.70 -14.45 8.83
N PRO A 41 -7.11 -13.80 9.95
CA PRO A 41 -8.43 -14.02 10.52
C PRO A 41 -9.59 -13.55 9.62
N TRP A 42 -9.35 -12.63 8.71
CA TRP A 42 -10.39 -12.02 7.86
C TRP A 42 -10.96 -13.02 6.85
N TRP A 43 -10.15 -13.96 6.40
CA TRP A 43 -10.53 -14.97 5.40
C TRP A 43 -11.52 -16.01 5.94
N GLY A 44 -11.66 -16.12 7.26
CA GLY A 44 -12.66 -16.94 7.92
C GLY A 44 -14.07 -16.32 7.98
N ASP A 45 -14.21 -15.02 7.67
CA ASP A 45 -15.48 -14.34 7.56
C ASP A 45 -15.92 -14.30 6.09
N GLU A 46 -16.92 -15.09 5.71
CA GLU A 46 -17.39 -15.23 4.34
C GLU A 46 -17.79 -13.89 3.69
N GLU A 47 -18.42 -13.01 4.48
CA GLU A 47 -18.89 -11.72 3.99
C GLU A 47 -17.71 -10.78 3.70
N LEU A 48 -16.73 -10.68 4.60
CA LEU A 48 -15.54 -9.87 4.41
C LEU A 48 -14.70 -10.43 3.25
N ALA A 49 -14.49 -11.73 3.20
CA ALA A 49 -13.77 -12.38 2.11
C ALA A 49 -14.43 -12.09 0.75
N ALA A 50 -15.76 -12.13 0.65
CA ALA A 50 -16.48 -11.80 -0.58
C ALA A 50 -16.30 -10.33 -1.02
N LEU A 51 -16.19 -9.40 -0.06
CA LEU A 51 -15.89 -7.99 -0.33
C LEU A 51 -14.47 -7.77 -0.84
N LEU A 52 -13.52 -8.61 -0.42
CA LEU A 52 -12.10 -8.56 -0.80
C LEU A 52 -11.74 -9.50 -1.97
N ASN A 53 -12.73 -9.98 -2.74
CA ASN A 53 -12.58 -10.92 -3.86
C ASN A 53 -12.10 -12.33 -3.46
N GLY A 54 -12.42 -12.78 -2.25
CA GLY A 54 -12.17 -14.14 -1.79
C GLY A 54 -10.72 -14.39 -1.38
N HIS A 55 -10.24 -15.62 -1.61
CA HIS A 55 -8.92 -16.06 -1.16
C HIS A 55 -7.75 -15.57 -2.02
N ASP A 56 -8.02 -14.89 -3.12
CA ASP A 56 -7.00 -14.25 -3.97
C ASP A 56 -7.32 -12.76 -4.15
N PRO A 57 -7.15 -11.95 -3.10
CA PRO A 57 -7.46 -10.54 -3.14
C PRO A 57 -6.50 -9.80 -4.08
N LYS A 58 -7.03 -8.83 -4.84
CA LYS A 58 -6.17 -7.90 -5.56
C LYS A 58 -5.45 -7.04 -4.52
N MET A 59 -4.13 -7.12 -4.51
CA MET A 59 -3.29 -6.46 -3.53
C MET A 59 -2.25 -5.58 -4.22
N THR A 60 -2.04 -4.38 -3.68
CA THR A 60 -0.96 -3.47 -4.05
C THR A 60 -0.05 -3.25 -2.85
N ILE A 61 1.25 -3.12 -3.06
CA ILE A 61 2.21 -2.82 -2.00
C ILE A 61 2.58 -1.35 -2.07
N GLY A 62 2.28 -0.61 -1.02
CA GLY A 62 2.69 0.78 -0.86
C GLY A 62 4.11 0.88 -0.31
N LEU A 63 5.04 1.27 -1.18
CA LEU A 63 6.46 1.43 -0.89
C LEU A 63 6.79 2.91 -0.64
N ALA A 64 7.06 3.28 0.61
CA ALA A 64 7.51 4.62 0.95
C ALA A 64 9.03 4.74 0.77
N VAL A 65 9.45 5.76 0.02
CA VAL A 65 10.86 6.05 -0.27
C VAL A 65 11.16 7.54 -0.10
N THR A 66 12.43 7.88 0.05
CA THR A 66 12.88 9.28 0.08
C THR A 66 12.56 10.00 -1.23
N PRO A 67 12.40 11.34 -1.25
CA PRO A 67 12.13 12.08 -2.49
C PRO A 67 13.18 11.88 -3.57
N GLY A 68 14.44 11.70 -3.20
CA GLY A 68 15.51 11.38 -4.14
C GLY A 68 15.28 10.02 -4.80
N ARG A 69 15.04 9.00 -4.00
CA ARG A 69 14.75 7.64 -4.47
C ARG A 69 13.47 7.58 -5.31
N PHE A 70 12.42 8.31 -4.89
CA PHE A 70 11.18 8.43 -5.65
C PHE A 70 11.44 8.91 -7.08
N LYS A 71 12.23 9.98 -7.21
CA LYS A 71 12.61 10.51 -8.52
C LYS A 71 13.40 9.49 -9.35
N GLU A 72 14.38 8.83 -8.75
CA GLU A 72 15.18 7.79 -9.43
C GLU A 72 14.31 6.64 -9.95
N ILE A 73 13.40 6.11 -9.13
CA ILE A 73 12.50 5.03 -9.53
C ILE A 73 11.54 5.51 -10.62
N HIS A 74 10.99 6.72 -10.49
CA HIS A 74 10.10 7.32 -11.47
C HIS A 74 10.76 7.46 -12.85
N GLU A 75 12.00 7.98 -12.90
CA GLU A 75 12.78 8.11 -14.12
C GLU A 75 13.13 6.75 -14.73
N ALA A 76 13.61 5.80 -13.91
CA ALA A 76 13.96 4.45 -14.35
C ALA A 76 12.74 3.66 -14.89
N SER A 77 11.54 3.99 -14.41
CA SER A 77 10.28 3.34 -14.82
C SER A 77 9.60 4.01 -16.03
N GLY A 78 10.25 4.99 -16.67
CA GLY A 78 9.72 5.66 -17.86
C GLY A 78 8.70 6.76 -17.56
N LEU A 79 8.79 7.39 -16.40
CA LEU A 79 7.97 8.54 -15.98
C LEU A 79 6.46 8.23 -15.99
N PRO A 80 5.99 7.20 -15.27
CA PRO A 80 4.56 6.93 -15.16
C PRO A 80 3.80 8.17 -14.65
N ARG A 81 2.52 8.27 -14.98
CA ARG A 81 1.68 9.37 -14.49
C ARG A 81 1.65 9.37 -12.96
N LEU A 82 1.81 10.54 -12.37
CA LEU A 82 1.57 10.70 -10.93
C LEU A 82 0.08 10.62 -10.64
N SER A 83 -0.28 9.96 -9.55
CA SER A 83 -1.65 9.86 -9.06
C SER A 83 -2.15 11.22 -8.57
N GLU A 84 -3.45 11.46 -8.72
CA GLU A 84 -4.11 12.66 -8.18
C GLU A 84 -4.41 12.44 -6.70
N VAL A 85 -3.46 12.78 -5.85
CA VAL A 85 -3.59 12.67 -4.39
C VAL A 85 -4.38 13.85 -3.85
N PRO A 86 -5.37 13.64 -2.94
CA PRO A 86 -6.13 14.71 -2.31
C PRO A 86 -5.23 15.80 -1.70
N PRO A 87 -5.59 17.09 -1.80
CA PRO A 87 -4.73 18.20 -1.39
C PRO A 87 -4.34 18.21 0.11
N ASP A 88 -5.16 17.60 0.95
CA ASP A 88 -4.91 17.46 2.39
C ASP A 88 -3.96 16.31 2.74
N GLN A 89 -3.53 15.54 1.75
CA GLN A 89 -2.53 14.48 1.90
C GLN A 89 -1.17 14.98 1.41
N ASP A 90 -0.18 14.93 2.30
CA ASP A 90 1.20 15.30 2.00
C ASP A 90 1.94 14.11 1.35
N ALA A 91 1.52 13.77 0.13
CA ALA A 91 2.08 12.64 -0.63
C ALA A 91 2.24 12.96 -2.11
N LEU A 92 3.28 12.39 -2.72
CA LEU A 92 3.39 12.12 -4.15
C LEU A 92 3.36 10.61 -4.33
N GLU A 93 2.74 10.15 -5.41
CA GLU A 93 2.49 8.73 -5.64
C GLU A 93 2.43 8.41 -7.13
N PHE A 94 2.87 7.22 -7.50
CA PHE A 94 2.62 6.61 -8.81
C PHE A 94 2.57 5.09 -8.68
N GLU A 95 1.75 4.46 -9.52
CA GLU A 95 1.60 3.01 -9.56
C GLU A 95 2.52 2.36 -10.61
N LEU A 96 3.09 1.21 -10.27
CA LEU A 96 3.87 0.35 -11.14
C LEU A 96 3.22 -1.04 -11.22
N HIS A 97 3.18 -1.56 -12.45
CA HIS A 97 2.72 -2.92 -12.72
C HIS A 97 3.86 -3.77 -13.26
N PHE A 98 4.00 -4.98 -12.74
CA PHE A 98 5.02 -5.93 -13.16
C PHE A 98 4.38 -7.24 -13.66
N PRO A 99 5.12 -8.06 -14.40
CA PRO A 99 4.67 -9.40 -14.81
C PRO A 99 4.18 -10.23 -13.63
N GLY A 100 3.17 -11.08 -13.86
CA GLY A 100 2.57 -11.89 -12.80
C GLY A 100 1.50 -11.18 -11.97
N GLY A 101 1.03 -10.01 -12.41
CA GLY A 101 -0.04 -9.27 -11.73
C GLY A 101 0.41 -8.55 -10.46
N LEU A 102 1.72 -8.27 -10.32
CA LEU A 102 2.26 -7.53 -9.20
C LEU A 102 1.98 -6.04 -9.37
N SER A 103 1.37 -5.41 -8.38
CA SER A 103 1.14 -3.96 -8.32
C SER A 103 1.88 -3.36 -7.13
N MET A 104 2.42 -2.18 -7.34
CA MET A 104 3.16 -1.44 -6.32
C MET A 104 2.90 0.05 -6.46
N ASP A 105 2.54 0.72 -5.37
CA ASP A 105 2.50 2.16 -5.28
C ASP A 105 3.78 2.68 -4.66
N VAL A 106 4.48 3.53 -5.38
CA VAL A 106 5.68 4.20 -4.89
C VAL A 106 5.25 5.54 -4.32
N LEU A 107 5.54 5.75 -3.04
CA LEU A 107 5.07 6.88 -2.25
C LEU A 107 6.24 7.71 -1.72
N THR A 108 6.07 9.03 -1.70
CA THR A 108 6.97 9.92 -0.95
C THR A 108 6.23 11.12 -0.37
N SER A 109 6.81 11.78 0.63
CA SER A 109 6.26 13.02 1.19
C SER A 109 6.71 14.24 0.39
N LYS A 110 5.79 15.19 0.16
CA LYS A 110 6.11 16.53 -0.40
C LYS A 110 6.93 17.36 0.59
N ASP A 111 6.70 17.16 1.89
CA ASP A 111 7.44 17.79 2.98
C ASP A 111 8.08 16.73 3.89
N PRO A 112 9.30 16.24 3.59
CA PRO A 112 9.96 15.20 4.35
C PRO A 112 10.28 15.57 5.81
N ALA A 113 10.35 16.85 6.13
CA ALA A 113 10.53 17.36 7.50
C ALA A 113 9.18 17.58 8.22
N GLY A 114 8.09 17.45 7.50
CA GLY A 114 6.74 17.71 8.00
C GLY A 114 6.19 16.62 8.91
N SER A 115 4.90 16.76 9.20
CA SER A 115 4.17 15.86 10.12
C SER A 115 3.21 14.92 9.40
N GLY A 116 3.27 14.82 8.08
CA GLY A 116 2.47 13.89 7.27
C GLY A 116 2.75 12.43 7.62
N SER A 117 1.84 11.54 7.29
CA SER A 117 1.97 10.11 7.63
C SER A 117 3.19 9.46 6.99
N ILE A 118 3.45 9.77 5.71
CA ILE A 118 4.62 9.24 4.98
C ILE A 118 5.90 9.86 5.49
N ALA A 119 5.93 11.19 5.76
CA ALA A 119 7.09 11.84 6.38
C ALA A 119 7.46 11.19 7.71
N LYS A 120 6.48 10.98 8.61
CA LYS A 120 6.70 10.30 9.90
C LYS A 120 7.17 8.87 9.75
N PHE A 121 6.64 8.14 8.77
CA PHE A 121 7.09 6.78 8.49
C PHE A 121 8.56 6.78 8.07
N LEU A 122 8.94 7.60 7.10
CA LEU A 122 10.32 7.72 6.60
C LEU A 122 11.30 8.18 7.69
N GLN A 123 10.91 9.18 8.52
CA GLN A 123 11.73 9.64 9.64
C GLN A 123 11.97 8.56 10.68
N LYS A 124 11.00 7.70 10.94
CA LYS A 124 11.08 6.69 12.00
C LYS A 124 11.66 5.36 11.53
N PHE A 125 11.33 4.93 10.32
CA PHE A 125 11.63 3.59 9.84
C PHE A 125 12.58 3.56 8.63
N GLY A 126 12.77 4.71 7.96
CA GLY A 126 13.46 4.78 6.67
C GLY A 126 12.58 4.29 5.52
N GLU A 127 13.20 3.98 4.38
CA GLU A 127 12.52 3.45 3.20
C GLU A 127 12.00 2.04 3.47
N GLY A 128 10.78 1.73 3.02
CA GLY A 128 10.19 0.42 3.27
C GLY A 128 8.72 0.29 2.87
N ILE A 129 8.15 -0.88 3.12
CA ILE A 129 6.73 -1.14 2.94
C ILE A 129 5.96 -0.36 4.00
N GLN A 130 5.22 0.65 3.56
CA GLN A 130 4.47 1.54 4.45
C GLN A 130 3.04 1.05 4.63
N GLN A 131 2.44 0.50 3.57
CA GLN A 131 1.07 -0.01 3.59
C GLN A 131 0.89 -1.20 2.65
N ILE A 132 -0.16 -1.97 2.91
CA ILE A 132 -0.69 -3.02 2.04
C ILE A 132 -2.09 -2.61 1.68
N GLU A 133 -2.42 -2.61 0.40
CA GLU A 133 -3.69 -2.16 -0.11
C GLU A 133 -4.49 -3.33 -0.65
N TYR A 134 -5.76 -3.41 -0.29
CA TYR A 134 -6.68 -4.39 -0.83
C TYR A 134 -7.83 -3.71 -1.57
N LEU A 135 -8.04 -4.11 -2.82
CA LEU A 135 -9.25 -3.73 -3.54
C LEU A 135 -10.48 -4.31 -2.83
N CYS A 136 -11.41 -3.44 -2.50
CA CYS A 136 -12.63 -3.75 -1.79
C CYS A 136 -13.86 -3.33 -2.59
N LYS A 137 -14.91 -4.14 -2.60
CA LYS A 137 -16.17 -3.83 -3.30
C LYS A 137 -17.03 -2.78 -2.59
N ASP A 138 -16.90 -2.68 -1.26
CA ASP A 138 -17.66 -1.77 -0.41
C ASP A 138 -16.84 -1.53 0.87
N VAL A 139 -16.09 -0.42 0.89
CA VAL A 139 -15.18 -0.07 2.00
C VAL A 139 -15.96 0.24 3.27
N ASP A 140 -17.16 0.85 3.18
CA ASP A 140 -17.98 1.18 4.35
C ASP A 140 -18.49 -0.10 5.03
N ARG A 141 -18.92 -1.08 4.24
CA ARG A 141 -19.38 -2.38 4.74
C ARG A 141 -18.24 -3.18 5.36
N ALA A 142 -17.09 -3.26 4.68
CA ALA A 142 -15.89 -3.92 5.20
C ALA A 142 -15.40 -3.26 6.49
N THR A 143 -15.37 -1.93 6.55
CA THR A 143 -15.04 -1.16 7.78
C THR A 143 -15.95 -1.54 8.95
N ARG A 144 -17.25 -1.65 8.71
CA ARG A 144 -18.21 -2.05 9.74
C ARG A 144 -17.96 -3.47 10.24
N ILE A 145 -17.70 -4.42 9.33
CA ILE A 145 -17.38 -5.81 9.68
C ILE A 145 -16.11 -5.87 10.53
N LEU A 146 -15.02 -5.23 10.09
CA LEU A 146 -13.75 -5.20 10.80
C LEU A 146 -13.91 -4.63 12.22
N LYS A 147 -14.67 -3.54 12.36
CA LYS A 147 -14.95 -2.93 13.65
C LYS A 147 -15.78 -3.84 14.57
N THR A 148 -16.85 -4.46 14.06
CA THR A 148 -17.83 -5.17 14.90
C THR A 148 -17.50 -6.62 15.16
N ARG A 149 -16.89 -7.32 14.19
CA ARG A 149 -16.59 -8.76 14.32
C ARG A 149 -15.14 -9.01 14.72
N PHE A 150 -14.21 -8.13 14.32
CA PHE A 150 -12.78 -8.28 14.59
C PHE A 150 -12.25 -7.31 15.65
N ASN A 151 -13.11 -6.45 16.20
CA ASN A 151 -12.73 -5.39 17.16
C ASN A 151 -11.55 -4.53 16.64
N LEU A 152 -11.51 -4.30 15.33
CA LEU A 152 -10.48 -3.54 14.65
C LEU A 152 -11.05 -2.20 14.18
N PRO A 153 -10.79 -1.11 14.91
CA PRO A 153 -11.24 0.21 14.49
C PRO A 153 -10.45 0.71 13.29
N ALA A 154 -11.16 1.37 12.39
CA ALA A 154 -10.50 2.11 11.31
C ALA A 154 -9.77 3.33 11.84
N ILE A 155 -8.73 3.78 11.14
CA ILE A 155 -7.99 5.01 11.48
C ILE A 155 -8.88 6.24 11.29
N TYR A 156 -9.70 6.25 10.24
CA TYR A 156 -10.67 7.31 10.02
C TYR A 156 -12.07 6.85 10.44
N PRO A 157 -12.85 7.71 11.12
CA PRO A 157 -14.21 7.37 11.53
C PRO A 157 -15.15 7.11 10.36
N ASN A 158 -14.88 7.74 9.22
CA ASN A 158 -15.59 7.59 7.95
C ASN A 158 -14.61 7.33 6.81
N THR A 159 -15.07 6.64 5.79
CA THR A 159 -14.36 6.50 4.51
C THR A 159 -14.09 7.88 3.92
N ARG A 160 -12.91 8.07 3.34
CA ARG A 160 -12.49 9.35 2.77
C ARG A 160 -12.01 9.18 1.32
N PRO A 161 -11.89 10.27 0.56
CA PRO A 161 -11.25 10.25 -0.76
C PRO A 161 -9.79 9.79 -0.66
N GLY A 162 -9.39 8.91 -1.56
CA GLY A 162 -8.01 8.49 -1.79
C GLY A 162 -7.49 9.02 -3.12
N ALA A 163 -6.35 8.51 -3.55
CA ALA A 163 -5.77 8.85 -4.83
C ALA A 163 -6.67 8.43 -6.01
N ASP A 164 -6.62 9.20 -7.10
CA ASP A 164 -7.36 8.96 -8.34
C ASP A 164 -8.87 8.74 -8.15
N GLY A 165 -9.46 9.41 -7.14
CA GLY A 165 -10.90 9.36 -6.88
C GLY A 165 -11.38 8.07 -6.21
N THR A 166 -10.48 7.25 -5.69
CA THR A 166 -10.82 6.08 -4.88
C THR A 166 -11.50 6.50 -3.57
N ARG A 167 -12.14 5.53 -2.91
CA ARG A 167 -12.65 5.67 -1.53
C ARG A 167 -11.85 4.75 -0.64
N ILE A 168 -11.32 5.26 0.46
CA ILE A 168 -10.36 4.53 1.29
C ILE A 168 -10.71 4.56 2.78
N ASN A 169 -10.23 3.54 3.49
CA ASN A 169 -10.03 3.58 4.93
C ASN A 169 -8.82 2.73 5.32
N PHE A 170 -8.19 3.06 6.44
CA PHE A 170 -6.98 2.41 6.92
C PHE A 170 -7.20 1.68 8.23
N PHE A 171 -6.46 0.59 8.41
CA PHE A 171 -6.48 -0.25 9.60
C PHE A 171 -5.05 -0.57 10.04
N LEU A 172 -4.76 -0.35 11.31
CA LEU A 172 -3.47 -0.70 11.87
C LEU A 172 -3.58 -2.07 12.56
N VAL A 173 -3.14 -3.11 11.88
CA VAL A 173 -3.29 -4.51 12.30
C VAL A 173 -2.01 -4.97 12.98
N SER A 174 -2.14 -5.64 14.12
CA SER A 174 -1.00 -6.26 14.80
C SER A 174 -0.73 -7.63 14.21
N ALA A 175 0.47 -7.83 13.67
CA ALA A 175 0.95 -9.16 13.33
C ALA A 175 1.40 -9.94 14.59
N PRO A 176 1.42 -11.27 14.56
CA PRO A 176 1.80 -12.09 15.72
C PRO A 176 3.15 -11.72 16.35
N ASP A 177 4.09 -11.25 15.54
CA ASP A 177 5.45 -10.88 15.97
C ASP A 177 5.57 -9.43 16.47
N ALA A 178 4.45 -8.84 16.89
CA ALA A 178 4.35 -7.46 17.40
C ALA A 178 4.58 -6.34 16.38
N ALA A 179 4.88 -6.63 15.13
CA ALA A 179 4.91 -5.63 14.08
C ALA A 179 3.49 -5.15 13.75
N LYS A 180 3.32 -3.85 13.58
CA LYS A 180 2.06 -3.29 13.10
C LYS A 180 2.12 -3.10 11.59
N VAL A 181 1.11 -3.62 10.91
CA VAL A 181 0.95 -3.51 9.45
C VAL A 181 -0.19 -2.53 9.18
N LEU A 182 0.07 -1.52 8.37
CA LEU A 182 -0.98 -0.63 7.88
C LEU A 182 -1.64 -1.30 6.68
N ILE A 183 -2.95 -1.53 6.79
CA ILE A 183 -3.76 -2.06 5.69
C ILE A 183 -4.72 -0.98 5.23
N GLU A 184 -4.68 -0.70 3.95
CA GLU A 184 -5.65 0.14 3.26
C GLU A 184 -6.70 -0.74 2.58
N LEU A 185 -7.97 -0.44 2.79
CA LEU A 185 -9.05 -0.91 1.92
C LEU A 185 -9.43 0.22 0.98
N TYR A 186 -9.39 -0.05 -0.32
CA TYR A 186 -9.79 0.92 -1.31
C TYR A 186 -10.89 0.39 -2.24
N GLU A 187 -11.83 1.25 -2.57
CA GLU A 187 -12.88 1.03 -3.54
C GLU A 187 -12.57 1.88 -4.78
N ALA A 188 -12.51 1.26 -5.94
CA ALA A 188 -12.20 1.96 -7.18
C ALA A 188 -13.23 3.05 -7.48
N ALA A 189 -12.78 4.15 -8.07
CA ALA A 189 -13.69 5.18 -8.57
C ALA A 189 -14.75 4.56 -9.52
N PRO A 190 -16.01 5.03 -9.48
CA PRO A 190 -17.00 4.63 -10.45
C PRO A 190 -16.49 4.89 -11.86
N ARG A 191 -16.57 3.92 -12.75
CA ARG A 191 -16.32 4.16 -14.17
C ARG A 191 -17.42 5.08 -14.68
N LEU A 192 -17.03 6.23 -15.16
CA LEU A 192 -17.93 7.09 -15.94
C LEU A 192 -18.00 6.42 -17.34
N ASP A 193 -19.13 5.72 -17.61
CA ASP A 193 -19.45 5.19 -18.93
C ASP A 193 -19.79 6.32 -19.91
#